data_0aee2328a523d03dc515c4df62cd58f0
#
_entry.id   0aee2328a523d03dc515c4df62cd58f0
#
_cell.length_a   1.000
_cell.length_b   1.000
_cell.length_c   1.000
_cell.angle_alpha   90.00
_cell.angle_beta   90.00
_cell.angle_gamma   90.00
#
_symmetry.space_group_name_H-M   'P 1'
#
loop_
_entity.id
_entity.type
_entity.pdbx_description
1 polymer ?
#
loop_
_entity_poly.entity_id
_entity_poly.type
_entity_poly.pdbx_seq_one_letter_code
_entity_poly.pdbx_strand_id
1 'polypeptide(L)'
;MKLISMQKVVRLFPAMLLSLSLLAGCSSSDKPKVPDEPLEVLYKQAQTKLHNGDYDKAVDILEALDSRYPFGPYASQVQLQLIYAYYKKEDTAQAI
;
A
#
# COMPACT_ATOMS: atom_id res chain seq x y z
N MET A 1 -29.15 -28.63 -34.58
CA MET A 1 -29.52 -27.82 -33.39
C MET A 1 -28.68 -28.15 -32.14
N LYS A 2 -28.43 -29.43 -31.88
CA LYS A 2 -27.60 -29.80 -30.73
C LYS A 2 -26.13 -29.36 -30.83
N LEU A 3 -25.58 -29.24 -32.04
CA LEU A 3 -24.21 -28.77 -32.30
C LEU A 3 -24.02 -27.26 -31.99
N ILE A 4 -25.06 -26.47 -32.20
CA ILE A 4 -25.02 -25.02 -31.94
C ILE A 4 -25.03 -24.72 -30.43
N SER A 5 -25.77 -25.50 -29.64
CA SER A 5 -25.76 -25.32 -28.18
C SER A 5 -24.45 -25.77 -27.53
N MET A 6 -23.79 -26.79 -28.07
CA MET A 6 -22.45 -27.21 -27.64
C MET A 6 -21.39 -26.16 -27.95
N GLN A 7 -21.47 -25.52 -29.10
CA GLN A 7 -20.56 -24.42 -29.47
C GLN A 7 -20.73 -23.19 -28.58
N LYS A 8 -21.94 -22.90 -28.19
CA LYS A 8 -22.22 -21.77 -27.27
C LYS A 8 -21.67 -22.05 -25.87
N VAL A 9 -21.79 -23.27 -25.39
CA VAL A 9 -21.26 -23.70 -24.09
C VAL A 9 -19.73 -23.68 -24.10
N VAL A 10 -19.11 -24.14 -25.19
CA VAL A 10 -17.64 -24.11 -25.35
C VAL A 10 -17.10 -22.68 -25.45
N ARG A 11 -17.85 -21.77 -26.04
CA ARG A 11 -17.46 -20.35 -26.11
C ARG A 11 -17.58 -19.60 -24.81
N LEU A 12 -18.49 -20.01 -23.94
CA LEU A 12 -18.66 -19.41 -22.61
C LEU A 12 -17.62 -19.91 -21.60
N PHE A 13 -17.08 -21.11 -21.83
CA PHE A 13 -16.11 -21.73 -20.94
C PHE A 13 -14.79 -20.96 -20.83
N PRO A 14 -14.15 -20.50 -21.94
CA PRO A 14 -12.90 -19.75 -21.85
C PRO A 14 -13.07 -18.35 -21.25
N ALA A 15 -14.23 -17.73 -21.43
CA ALA A 15 -14.51 -16.42 -20.82
C ALA A 15 -14.63 -16.51 -19.29
N MET A 16 -15.18 -17.60 -18.81
CA MET A 16 -15.32 -17.84 -17.37
C MET A 16 -13.98 -18.19 -16.71
N LEU A 17 -13.14 -18.91 -17.41
CA LEU A 17 -11.77 -19.22 -16.97
C LEU A 17 -10.89 -17.98 -16.94
N LEU A 18 -11.08 -17.06 -17.86
CA LEU A 18 -10.32 -15.81 -17.92
C LEU A 18 -10.67 -14.87 -16.76
N SER A 19 -11.93 -14.81 -16.37
CA SER A 19 -12.34 -14.00 -15.22
C SER A 19 -11.85 -14.55 -13.88
N LEU A 20 -11.71 -15.85 -13.78
CA LEU A 20 -11.16 -16.47 -12.57
C LEU A 20 -9.65 -16.19 -12.40
N SER A 21 -8.91 -16.13 -13.51
CA SER A 21 -7.47 -15.81 -13.47
C SER A 21 -7.20 -14.35 -13.08
N LEU A 22 -8.11 -13.45 -13.39
CA LEU A 22 -8.00 -12.05 -12.96
C LEU A 22 -8.16 -11.88 -11.43
N LEU A 23 -9.02 -12.67 -10.82
CA LEU A 23 -9.18 -12.67 -9.36
C LEU A 23 -7.95 -13.23 -8.63
N ALA A 24 -7.28 -14.22 -9.21
CA ALA A 24 -6.04 -14.76 -8.66
C ALA A 24 -4.87 -13.78 -8.76
N GLY A 25 -4.86 -12.89 -9.76
CA GLY A 25 -3.86 -11.86 -9.93
C GLY A 25 -3.93 -10.76 -8.87
N CYS A 26 -5.12 -10.48 -8.33
CA CYS A 26 -5.30 -9.47 -7.29
C CYS A 26 -4.90 -9.94 -5.89
N SER A 27 -4.68 -11.22 -5.70
CA SER A 27 -4.32 -11.81 -4.41
C SER A 27 -2.81 -11.99 -4.23
N SER A 28 -1.97 -11.56 -5.17
CA SER A 28 -0.53 -11.56 -4.99
C SER A 28 -0.20 -10.55 -3.90
N SER A 29 0.08 -11.06 -2.71
CA SER A 29 0.34 -10.27 -1.53
C SER A 29 1.57 -9.41 -1.75
N ASP A 30 1.37 -8.13 -1.67
CA ASP A 30 2.48 -7.20 -1.62
C ASP A 30 3.24 -7.41 -0.32
N LYS A 31 4.53 -7.61 -0.43
CA LYS A 31 5.38 -7.59 0.76
C LYS A 31 5.28 -6.20 1.38
N PRO A 32 5.09 -6.10 2.69
CA PRO A 32 5.04 -4.79 3.35
C PRO A 32 6.35 -4.05 3.07
N LYS A 33 6.23 -2.79 2.64
CA LYS A 33 7.38 -1.92 2.38
C LYS A 33 8.19 -1.65 3.65
N VAL A 34 7.52 -1.71 4.78
CA VAL A 34 8.11 -1.45 6.10
C VAL A 34 8.12 -2.74 6.89
N PRO A 35 9.29 -3.22 7.33
CA PRO A 35 9.40 -4.43 8.12
C PRO A 35 8.60 -4.37 9.41
N ASP A 36 8.30 -5.53 9.97
CA ASP A 36 7.61 -5.64 11.25
C ASP A 36 8.62 -5.45 12.38
N GLU A 37 8.79 -4.20 12.78
CA GLU A 37 9.70 -3.81 13.84
C GLU A 37 8.92 -3.18 15.01
N PRO A 38 9.51 -3.13 16.23
CA PRO A 38 8.86 -2.48 17.36
C PRO A 38 8.52 -1.01 17.08
N LEU A 39 7.45 -0.54 17.72
CA LEU A 39 6.97 0.84 17.61
C LEU A 39 8.08 1.87 17.78
N GLU A 40 8.90 1.73 18.81
CA GLU A 40 9.98 2.67 19.13
C GLU A 40 11.01 2.76 18.01
N VAL A 41 11.34 1.61 17.42
CA VAL A 41 12.30 1.53 16.31
C VAL A 41 11.76 2.20 15.08
N LEU A 42 10.52 1.91 14.72
CA LEU A 42 9.86 2.53 13.56
C LEU A 42 9.72 4.03 13.74
N TYR A 43 9.32 4.48 14.93
CA TYR A 43 9.18 5.90 15.22
C TYR A 43 10.52 6.63 15.06
N LYS A 44 11.58 6.08 15.60
CA LYS A 44 12.93 6.64 15.48
C LYS A 44 13.38 6.70 14.03
N GLN A 45 13.13 5.66 13.26
CA GLN A 45 13.44 5.64 11.82
C GLN A 45 12.67 6.72 11.07
N ALA A 46 11.38 6.90 11.38
CA ALA A 46 10.56 7.95 10.78
C ALA A 46 11.14 9.33 11.05
N GLN A 47 11.55 9.60 12.30
CA GLN A 47 12.15 10.87 12.68
C GLN A 47 13.44 11.13 11.89
N THR A 48 14.29 10.11 11.73
CA THR A 48 15.52 10.20 10.96
C THR A 48 15.23 10.53 9.50
N LYS A 49 14.23 9.88 8.89
CA LYS A 49 13.86 10.14 7.50
C LYS A 49 13.32 11.56 7.32
N LEU A 50 12.48 12.03 8.25
CA LEU A 50 11.98 13.41 8.25
C LEU A 50 13.12 14.42 8.34
N HIS A 51 14.03 14.18 9.26
CA HIS A 51 15.19 15.07 9.47
C HIS A 51 16.09 15.14 8.24
N ASN A 52 16.26 14.02 7.54
CA ASN A 52 17.10 13.95 6.34
C ASN A 52 16.39 14.44 5.07
N GLY A 53 15.12 14.80 5.16
CA GLY A 53 14.34 15.23 4.01
C GLY A 53 13.90 14.09 3.10
N ASP A 54 14.00 12.85 3.57
CA ASP A 54 13.58 11.67 2.82
C ASP A 54 12.08 11.41 3.09
N TYR A 55 11.26 12.28 2.51
CA TYR A 55 9.82 12.32 2.82
C TYR A 55 9.06 11.12 2.28
N ASP A 56 9.49 10.52 1.17
CA ASP A 56 8.87 9.31 0.63
C ASP A 56 8.96 8.15 1.63
N LYS A 57 10.15 7.92 2.15
CA LYS A 57 10.37 6.85 3.14
C LYS A 57 9.76 7.19 4.49
N ALA A 58 9.78 8.47 4.86
CA ALA A 58 9.12 8.92 6.08
C ALA A 58 7.62 8.63 6.04
N VAL A 59 6.96 8.93 4.90
CA VAL A 59 5.54 8.64 4.72
C VAL A 59 5.27 7.14 4.84
N ASP A 60 6.07 6.30 4.20
CA ASP A 60 5.89 4.85 4.28
C ASP A 60 5.94 4.35 5.73
N ILE A 61 6.92 4.81 6.50
CA ILE A 61 7.08 4.40 7.91
C ILE A 61 5.94 4.97 8.77
N LEU A 62 5.59 6.23 8.57
CA LEU A 62 4.52 6.87 9.34
C LEU A 62 3.16 6.24 9.05
N GLU A 63 2.88 5.87 7.80
CA GLU A 63 1.67 5.15 7.44
C GLU A 63 1.62 3.77 8.11
N ALA A 64 2.74 3.07 8.16
CA ALA A 64 2.84 1.80 8.86
C ALA A 64 2.56 1.96 10.36
N LEU A 65 3.11 3.00 10.97
CA LEU A 65 2.86 3.32 12.38
C LEU A 65 1.38 3.63 12.64
N ASP A 66 0.78 4.45 11.77
CA ASP A 66 -0.63 4.82 11.91
C ASP A 66 -1.55 3.59 11.77
N SER A 67 -1.22 2.69 10.86
CA SER A 67 -1.99 1.47 10.60
C SER A 67 -1.82 0.42 11.70
N ARG A 68 -0.60 0.22 12.18
CA ARG A 68 -0.29 -0.84 13.14
C ARG A 68 -0.55 -0.43 14.59
N TYR A 69 -0.38 0.85 14.91
CA TYR A 69 -0.47 1.39 16.27
C TYR A 69 -1.36 2.64 16.33
N PRO A 70 -2.63 2.54 15.90
CA PRO A 70 -3.52 3.72 15.79
C PRO A 70 -3.84 4.37 17.14
N PHE A 71 -3.68 3.64 18.23
CA PHE A 71 -3.94 4.13 19.58
C PHE A 71 -2.70 4.10 20.46
N GLY A 72 -1.52 4.03 19.84
CA GLY A 72 -0.26 3.99 20.56
C GLY A 72 0.15 5.35 21.11
N PRO A 73 1.26 5.39 21.86
CA PRO A 73 1.72 6.61 22.53
C PRO A 73 2.09 7.75 21.57
N TYR A 74 2.44 7.44 20.34
CA TYR A 74 2.83 8.45 19.34
C TYR A 74 1.73 8.71 18.29
N ALA A 75 0.52 8.21 18.48
CA ALA A 75 -0.53 8.25 17.46
C ALA A 75 -0.83 9.66 16.95
N SER A 76 -0.99 10.62 17.85
CA SER A 76 -1.25 12.02 17.49
C SER A 76 -0.09 12.66 16.74
N GLN A 77 1.13 12.41 17.19
CA GLN A 77 2.34 12.91 16.53
C GLN A 77 2.52 12.33 15.15
N VAL A 78 2.26 11.03 14.99
CA VAL A 78 2.34 10.34 13.71
C VAL A 78 1.39 10.99 12.69
N GLN A 79 0.16 11.29 13.11
CA GLN A 79 -0.81 11.93 12.22
C GLN A 79 -0.37 13.32 11.78
N LEU A 80 0.13 14.13 12.71
CA LEU A 80 0.66 15.45 12.39
C LEU A 80 1.87 15.38 11.47
N GLN A 81 2.76 14.44 11.72
CA GLN A 81 3.96 14.25 10.91
C GLN A 81 3.62 13.71 9.53
N LEU A 82 2.57 12.90 9.40
CA LEU A 82 2.08 12.46 8.09
C LEU A 82 1.62 13.65 7.24
N ILE A 83 0.84 14.55 7.82
CA ILE A 83 0.39 15.76 7.13
C ILE A 83 1.60 16.59 6.67
N TYR A 84 2.57 16.78 7.54
CA TYR A 84 3.79 17.50 7.22
C TYR A 84 4.59 16.82 6.11
N ALA A 85 4.77 15.51 6.21
CA ALA A 85 5.54 14.74 5.25
C ALA A 85 4.89 14.72 3.86
N TYR A 86 3.57 14.59 3.79
CA TYR A 86 2.83 14.70 2.52
C TYR A 86 3.00 16.07 1.89
N TYR A 87 2.88 17.12 2.67
CA TYR A 87 3.08 18.49 2.18
C TYR A 87 4.49 18.67 1.61
N LYS A 88 5.49 18.23 2.34
CA LYS A 88 6.89 18.34 1.93
C LYS A 88 7.22 17.49 0.71
N LYS A 89 6.64 16.30 0.63
CA LYS A 89 6.79 15.41 -0.51
C LYS A 89 6.27 16.06 -1.80
N GLU A 90 5.09 16.67 -1.75
CA GLU A 90 4.51 17.40 -2.88
C GLU A 90 5.35 18.62 -3.26
N ASP A 91 5.77 19.38 -2.28
CA ASP A 91 6.60 20.58 -2.48
C ASP A 91 7.90 20.21 -3.18
N THR A 92 8.55 19.15 -2.75
CA THR A 92 9.79 18.66 -3.38
C THR A 92 9.56 18.20 -4.81
N ALA A 93 8.45 17.50 -5.06
CA ALA A 93 8.09 17.01 -6.40
C ALA A 93 7.82 18.17 -7.37
N GLN A 94 7.20 19.24 -6.90
CA GLN A 94 6.91 20.42 -7.71
C GLN A 94 8.17 21.27 -8.00
N ALA A 95 9.15 21.21 -7.12
CA ALA A 95 10.39 21.97 -7.28
C ALA A 95 11.33 21.38 -8.33
N ILE A 96 11.10 20.16 -8.77
CA ILE A 96 11.86 19.49 -9.82
C ILE A 96 11.21 19.78 -11.18
#